data_d9a436979c6acf2b1bb8dfd6558c187b
#
_entry.id   d9a436979c6acf2b1bb8dfd6558c187b
#
_cell.length_a   1.000
_cell.length_b   1.000
_cell.length_c   1.000
_cell.angle_alpha   90.00
_cell.angle_beta   90.00
_cell.angle_gamma   90.00
#
_symmetry.space_group_name_H-M   'P 1'
#
loop_
_entity.id
_entity.type
_entity.pdbx_description
1 polymer ?
#
loop_
_entity_poly.entity_id
_entity_poly.type
_entity_poly.pdbx_seq_one_letter_code
_entity_poly.pdbx_strand_id
1 'polypeptide(L)'
;MTDLAGDLALIVEAAREGAILAGAERVKGLEIERKPGGSPVTSADYAVDAFLKDRLRTARPDYGWLSEETPDSPGRLKHRRIFVVDPIDGTQAFIANRPWWCIPIAVIEDGQPVAAVIHVPELSETFEATIGTGARMNGKVIRASDTDALEDASLLASAGMLQGPQWVTPWPPMRFEKRNALAYRMALVAAGAFDATVALTPKWDWDVAAGALIAREAGAIVTDHLGGDWRFNRPDPRQDSLICSAPALHPLILERTGAIPRAS
;
A
#
# COMPACT_ATOMS: atom_id res chain seq x y z
N MET A 1 -27.70 5.49 -0.75
CA MET A 1 -26.42 6.20 -1.01
C MET A 1 -25.34 5.55 -0.18
N THR A 2 -24.20 5.31 -0.75
CA THR A 2 -23.06 4.66 -0.09
C THR A 2 -22.44 5.62 0.91
N ASP A 3 -22.36 5.22 2.19
CA ASP A 3 -21.74 6.04 3.25
C ASP A 3 -20.21 5.90 3.24
N LEU A 4 -19.56 6.49 2.21
CA LEU A 4 -18.10 6.46 2.11
C LEU A 4 -17.42 7.26 3.22
N ALA A 5 -18.07 8.31 3.73
CA ALA A 5 -17.55 9.09 4.85
C ALA A 5 -17.55 8.26 6.15
N GLY A 6 -18.63 7.51 6.40
CA GLY A 6 -18.70 6.59 7.52
C GLY A 6 -17.74 5.40 7.38
N ASP A 7 -17.51 4.89 6.16
CA ASP A 7 -16.50 3.86 5.93
C ASP A 7 -15.09 4.39 6.17
N LEU A 8 -14.76 5.62 5.70
CA LEU A 8 -13.47 6.24 5.94
C LEU A 8 -13.24 6.45 7.43
N ALA A 9 -14.20 7.03 8.16
CA ALA A 9 -14.08 7.25 9.61
C ALA A 9 -13.82 5.93 10.35
N LEU A 10 -14.57 4.87 10.00
CA LEU A 10 -14.44 3.55 10.60
C LEU A 10 -13.03 2.97 10.40
N ILE A 11 -12.49 2.99 9.17
CA ILE A 11 -11.17 2.41 8.89
C ILE A 11 -10.03 3.25 9.49
N VAL A 12 -10.18 4.58 9.58
CA VAL A 12 -9.20 5.45 10.25
C VAL A 12 -9.12 5.16 11.74
N GLU A 13 -10.26 5.04 12.42
CA GLU A 13 -10.29 4.65 13.84
C GLU A 13 -9.71 3.27 14.05
N ALA A 14 -10.12 2.28 13.25
CA ALA A 14 -9.63 0.91 13.36
C ALA A 14 -8.11 0.82 13.16
N ALA A 15 -7.53 1.54 12.18
CA ALA A 15 -6.09 1.57 11.96
C ALA A 15 -5.33 2.16 13.15
N ARG A 16 -5.85 3.22 13.79
CA ARG A 16 -5.26 3.82 14.99
C ARG A 16 -5.33 2.88 16.20
N GLU A 17 -6.49 2.27 16.43
CA GLU A 17 -6.69 1.28 17.52
C GLU A 17 -5.77 0.07 17.29
N GLY A 18 -5.67 -0.46 16.06
CA GLY A 18 -4.75 -1.53 15.68
C GLY A 18 -3.29 -1.18 15.94
N ALA A 19 -2.88 0.05 15.67
CA ALA A 19 -1.52 0.51 15.94
C ALA A 19 -1.19 0.57 17.44
N ILE A 20 -2.14 0.98 18.27
CA ILE A 20 -1.99 0.93 19.74
C ILE A 20 -1.80 -0.53 20.19
N LEU A 21 -2.60 -1.45 19.66
CA LEU A 21 -2.49 -2.87 19.96
C LEU A 21 -1.12 -3.42 19.52
N ALA A 22 -0.67 -3.12 18.30
CA ALA A 22 0.65 -3.52 17.81
C ALA A 22 1.77 -3.06 18.75
N GLY A 23 1.72 -1.80 19.19
CA GLY A 23 2.67 -1.26 20.16
C GLY A 23 2.64 -2.00 21.50
N ALA A 24 1.47 -2.35 22.00
CA ALA A 24 1.31 -3.10 23.25
C ALA A 24 1.86 -4.53 23.11
N GLU A 25 1.62 -5.22 22.00
CA GLU A 25 2.18 -6.56 21.73
C GLU A 25 3.71 -6.51 21.64
N ARG A 26 4.28 -5.49 21.00
CA ARG A 26 5.74 -5.31 20.95
C ARG A 26 6.36 -5.14 22.34
N VAL A 27 5.71 -4.41 23.24
CA VAL A 27 6.18 -4.24 24.63
C VAL A 27 6.15 -5.55 25.42
N LYS A 28 5.18 -6.43 25.17
CA LYS A 28 5.09 -7.77 25.82
C LYS A 28 6.22 -8.72 25.36
N GLY A 29 6.84 -8.44 24.21
CA GLY A 29 7.79 -9.31 23.53
C GLY A 29 7.15 -10.04 22.34
N LEU A 30 7.80 -9.96 21.19
CA LEU A 30 7.30 -10.52 19.95
C LEU A 30 7.73 -12.00 19.81
N GLU A 31 6.77 -12.88 19.55
CA GLU A 31 7.07 -14.17 18.95
C GLU A 31 7.19 -13.97 17.44
N ILE A 32 8.32 -14.42 16.87
CA ILE A 32 8.63 -14.18 15.44
C ILE A 32 8.70 -15.51 14.73
N GLU A 33 7.89 -15.68 13.71
CA GLU A 33 7.86 -16.82 12.82
C GLU A 33 8.28 -16.42 11.39
N ARG A 34 8.52 -17.41 10.53
CA ARG A 34 8.77 -17.20 9.11
C ARG A 34 7.73 -17.90 8.26
N LYS A 35 7.08 -17.15 7.40
CA LYS A 35 6.15 -17.70 6.39
C LYS A 35 6.90 -18.57 5.37
N PRO A 36 6.21 -19.47 4.63
CA PRO A 36 6.85 -20.29 3.60
C PRO A 36 7.69 -19.51 2.57
N GLY A 37 7.35 -18.26 2.29
CA GLY A 37 8.13 -17.34 1.42
C GLY A 37 9.32 -16.65 2.10
N GLY A 38 9.60 -16.96 3.38
CA GLY A 38 10.74 -16.42 4.14
C GLY A 38 10.49 -15.04 4.78
N SER A 39 9.37 -14.38 4.51
CA SER A 39 9.00 -13.14 5.20
C SER A 39 8.68 -13.40 6.68
N PRO A 40 9.07 -12.49 7.60
CA PRO A 40 8.71 -12.63 9.00
C PRO A 40 7.24 -12.30 9.21
N VAL A 41 6.66 -12.91 10.23
CA VAL A 41 5.37 -12.58 10.84
C VAL A 41 5.54 -12.62 12.35
N THR A 42 4.81 -11.81 13.09
CA THR A 42 4.90 -11.75 14.55
C THR A 42 3.55 -12.01 15.22
N SER A 43 3.59 -12.28 16.52
CA SER A 43 2.37 -12.35 17.34
C SER A 43 1.52 -11.07 17.25
N ALA A 44 2.15 -9.92 17.01
CA ALA A 44 1.45 -8.65 16.81
C ALA A 44 0.65 -8.61 15.50
N ASP A 45 1.19 -9.16 14.39
CA ASP A 45 0.49 -9.23 13.10
C ASP A 45 -0.83 -9.99 13.26
N TYR A 46 -0.79 -11.16 13.92
CA TYR A 46 -2.00 -11.97 14.18
C TYR A 46 -2.99 -11.28 15.12
N ALA A 47 -2.49 -10.63 16.18
CA ALA A 47 -3.36 -9.94 17.12
C ALA A 47 -4.08 -8.76 16.48
N VAL A 48 -3.37 -7.98 15.67
CA VAL A 48 -3.93 -6.84 14.93
C VAL A 48 -4.91 -7.31 13.86
N ASP A 49 -4.59 -8.39 13.10
CA ASP A 49 -5.50 -8.97 12.11
C ASP A 49 -6.83 -9.38 12.75
N ALA A 50 -6.77 -10.15 13.84
CA ALA A 50 -7.96 -10.59 14.55
C ALA A 50 -8.80 -9.42 15.06
N PHE A 51 -8.16 -8.40 15.65
CA PHE A 51 -8.81 -7.18 16.12
C PHE A 51 -9.50 -6.42 14.97
N LEU A 52 -8.78 -6.15 13.88
CA LEU A 52 -9.31 -5.40 12.74
C LEU A 52 -10.48 -6.15 12.09
N LYS A 53 -10.37 -7.46 11.95
CA LYS A 53 -11.42 -8.31 11.40
C LYS A 53 -12.70 -8.23 12.24
N ASP A 54 -12.60 -8.39 13.55
CA ASP A 54 -13.74 -8.30 14.45
C ASP A 54 -14.37 -6.89 14.41
N ARG A 55 -13.56 -5.85 14.58
CA ARG A 55 -13.99 -4.44 14.60
C ARG A 55 -14.71 -4.01 13.33
N LEU A 56 -14.11 -4.33 12.17
CA LEU A 56 -14.61 -3.91 10.87
C LEU A 56 -15.82 -4.74 10.42
N ARG A 57 -15.77 -6.07 10.60
CA ARG A 57 -16.87 -6.96 10.23
C ARG A 57 -18.09 -6.82 11.12
N THR A 58 -17.92 -6.47 12.39
CA THR A 58 -19.04 -6.14 13.28
C THR A 58 -19.74 -4.86 12.83
N ALA A 59 -18.99 -3.84 12.42
CA ALA A 59 -19.56 -2.58 11.93
C ALA A 59 -20.17 -2.69 10.52
N ARG A 60 -19.67 -3.60 9.67
CA ARG A 60 -20.13 -3.83 8.29
C ARG A 60 -20.22 -5.33 8.00
N PRO A 61 -21.25 -6.02 8.51
CA PRO A 61 -21.37 -7.49 8.39
C PRO A 61 -21.49 -7.98 6.95
N ASP A 62 -22.01 -7.15 6.04
CA ASP A 62 -22.20 -7.47 4.63
C ASP A 62 -20.92 -7.31 3.77
N TYR A 63 -19.81 -6.78 4.34
CA TYR A 63 -18.57 -6.63 3.59
C TYR A 63 -17.78 -7.95 3.65
N GLY A 64 -17.11 -8.28 2.53
CA GLY A 64 -16.13 -9.36 2.48
C GLY A 64 -14.84 -8.99 3.24
N TRP A 65 -13.91 -9.93 3.32
CA TRP A 65 -12.63 -9.78 4.02
C TRP A 65 -11.49 -10.38 3.21
N LEU A 66 -10.42 -9.63 3.04
CA LEU A 66 -9.13 -10.08 2.52
C LEU A 66 -8.03 -9.45 3.36
N SER A 67 -7.14 -10.26 3.91
CA SER A 67 -6.03 -9.80 4.73
C SER A 67 -4.81 -10.70 4.52
N GLU A 68 -3.62 -10.18 4.84
CA GLU A 68 -2.37 -10.92 4.73
C GLU A 68 -2.32 -12.12 5.69
N GLU A 69 -2.88 -11.99 6.90
CA GLU A 69 -2.74 -13.01 7.97
C GLU A 69 -3.96 -13.92 8.11
N THR A 70 -5.08 -13.58 7.49
CA THR A 70 -6.26 -14.44 7.43
C THR A 70 -6.22 -15.31 6.17
N PRO A 71 -6.38 -16.66 6.26
CA PRO A 71 -6.52 -17.51 5.08
C PRO A 71 -7.60 -16.98 4.14
N ASP A 72 -7.27 -16.82 2.86
CA ASP A 72 -8.21 -16.33 1.85
C ASP A 72 -9.40 -17.28 1.66
N SER A 73 -10.56 -16.71 1.42
CA SER A 73 -11.77 -17.43 1.13
C SER A 73 -12.43 -16.92 -0.15
N PRO A 74 -12.72 -17.80 -1.13
CA PRO A 74 -13.47 -17.43 -2.34
C PRO A 74 -14.83 -16.79 -2.07
N GLY A 75 -15.35 -16.95 -0.85
CA GLY A 75 -16.58 -16.29 -0.39
C GLY A 75 -16.53 -14.78 -0.54
N ARG A 76 -15.36 -14.15 -0.40
CA ARG A 76 -15.19 -12.69 -0.57
C ARG A 76 -15.63 -12.18 -1.95
N LEU A 77 -15.50 -13.00 -2.98
CA LEU A 77 -15.86 -12.65 -4.37
C LEU A 77 -17.37 -12.46 -4.57
N LYS A 78 -18.20 -12.90 -3.63
CA LYS A 78 -19.66 -12.73 -3.65
C LYS A 78 -20.11 -11.40 -3.07
N HIS A 79 -19.21 -10.67 -2.41
CA HIS A 79 -19.51 -9.39 -1.79
C HIS A 79 -19.20 -8.26 -2.76
N ARG A 80 -20.11 -7.30 -2.88
CA ARG A 80 -19.88 -6.07 -3.65
C ARG A 80 -18.79 -5.22 -3.04
N ARG A 81 -18.74 -5.21 -1.70
CA ARG A 81 -17.70 -4.51 -0.93
C ARG A 81 -16.90 -5.48 -0.09
N ILE A 82 -15.61 -5.23 -0.01
CA ILE A 82 -14.73 -5.94 0.90
C ILE A 82 -13.78 -4.96 1.60
N PHE A 83 -13.33 -5.34 2.80
CA PHE A 83 -12.12 -4.78 3.38
C PHE A 83 -10.91 -5.53 2.86
N VAL A 84 -9.86 -4.77 2.50
CA VAL A 84 -8.54 -5.27 2.16
C VAL A 84 -7.55 -4.67 3.15
N VAL A 85 -6.82 -5.52 3.88
CA VAL A 85 -6.06 -5.14 5.08
C VAL A 85 -4.69 -5.80 5.08
N ASP A 86 -3.67 -5.02 5.41
CA ASP A 86 -2.41 -5.54 5.95
C ASP A 86 -2.31 -5.10 7.42
N PRO A 87 -2.26 -6.03 8.37
CA PRO A 87 -2.17 -5.70 9.78
C PRO A 87 -0.93 -4.90 10.16
N ILE A 88 0.23 -5.22 9.56
CA ILE A 88 1.50 -4.51 9.77
C ILE A 88 2.33 -4.55 8.48
N ASP A 89 2.04 -3.65 7.53
CA ASP A 89 2.93 -3.48 6.37
C ASP A 89 4.29 -2.97 6.86
N GLY A 90 5.33 -3.74 6.52
CA GLY A 90 6.68 -3.47 6.99
C GLY A 90 7.06 -4.18 8.29
N THR A 91 6.61 -5.42 8.52
CA THR A 91 6.93 -6.27 9.70
C THR A 91 8.42 -6.28 10.03
N GLN A 92 9.33 -6.26 9.03
CA GLN A 92 10.78 -6.15 9.28
C GLN A 92 11.17 -4.83 9.95
N ALA A 93 10.55 -3.72 9.56
CA ALA A 93 10.79 -2.42 10.20
C ALA A 93 10.23 -2.42 11.61
N PHE A 94 9.02 -2.99 11.80
CA PHE A 94 8.38 -3.14 13.11
C PHE A 94 9.26 -3.92 14.07
N ILE A 95 9.77 -5.09 13.69
CA ILE A 95 10.70 -5.90 14.50
C ILE A 95 11.99 -5.13 14.84
N ALA A 96 12.51 -4.37 13.88
CA ALA A 96 13.75 -3.62 14.03
C ALA A 96 13.59 -2.25 14.72
N ASN A 97 12.42 -1.95 15.29
CA ASN A 97 12.08 -0.65 15.89
C ASN A 97 12.35 0.54 14.96
N ARG A 98 12.12 0.37 13.66
CA ARG A 98 12.22 1.44 12.68
C ARG A 98 10.84 2.08 12.46
N PRO A 99 10.74 3.39 12.19
CA PRO A 99 9.46 4.09 12.12
C PRO A 99 8.68 3.82 10.83
N TRP A 100 9.16 2.96 9.93
CA TRP A 100 8.62 2.76 8.57
C TRP A 100 7.74 1.52 8.47
N TRP A 101 6.78 1.39 9.35
CA TRP A 101 5.71 0.40 9.29
C TRP A 101 4.36 1.11 9.39
N CYS A 102 3.32 0.51 8.83
CA CYS A 102 2.01 1.11 8.81
C CYS A 102 0.89 0.08 8.83
N ILE A 103 -0.33 0.54 9.07
CA ILE A 103 -1.55 -0.25 8.92
C ILE A 103 -2.34 0.34 7.74
N PRO A 104 -2.26 -0.26 6.55
CA PRO A 104 -3.10 0.09 5.42
C PRO A 104 -4.42 -0.67 5.45
N ILE A 105 -5.53 0.05 5.26
CA ILE A 105 -6.87 -0.53 5.11
C ILE A 105 -7.54 0.14 3.92
N ALA A 106 -8.11 -0.66 3.02
CA ALA A 106 -8.94 -0.17 1.92
C ALA A 106 -10.32 -0.81 1.93
N VAL A 107 -11.32 -0.05 1.52
CA VAL A 107 -12.63 -0.56 1.10
C VAL A 107 -12.62 -0.66 -0.41
N ILE A 108 -12.81 -1.87 -0.93
CA ILE A 108 -12.95 -2.13 -2.35
C ILE A 108 -14.41 -2.31 -2.69
N GLU A 109 -14.91 -1.58 -3.69
CA GLU A 109 -16.24 -1.75 -4.26
C GLU A 109 -16.11 -2.07 -5.75
N ASP A 110 -16.73 -3.19 -6.19
CA ASP A 110 -16.74 -3.63 -7.60
C ASP A 110 -15.32 -3.68 -8.24
N GLY A 111 -14.31 -4.00 -7.44
CA GLY A 111 -12.91 -4.14 -7.88
C GLY A 111 -12.12 -2.83 -7.91
N GLN A 112 -12.66 -1.73 -7.37
CA GLN A 112 -11.95 -0.45 -7.23
C GLN A 112 -11.91 0.01 -5.78
N PRO A 113 -10.80 0.59 -5.31
CA PRO A 113 -10.72 1.15 -3.96
C PRO A 113 -11.52 2.45 -3.89
N VAL A 114 -12.42 2.54 -2.90
CA VAL A 114 -13.35 3.68 -2.74
C VAL A 114 -13.14 4.47 -1.44
N ALA A 115 -12.53 3.85 -0.43
CA ALA A 115 -12.04 4.53 0.78
C ALA A 115 -10.75 3.85 1.23
N ALA A 116 -9.80 4.62 1.74
CA ALA A 116 -8.51 4.09 2.17
C ALA A 116 -7.88 4.91 3.29
N VAL A 117 -7.13 4.23 4.14
CA VAL A 117 -6.26 4.80 5.16
C VAL A 117 -4.91 4.07 5.15
N ILE A 118 -3.84 4.82 5.40
CA ILE A 118 -2.51 4.32 5.78
C ILE A 118 -2.10 5.07 7.04
N HIS A 119 -2.02 4.37 8.17
CA HIS A 119 -1.60 4.95 9.44
C HIS A 119 -0.19 4.49 9.78
N VAL A 120 0.73 5.46 9.95
CA VAL A 120 2.15 5.27 10.30
C VAL A 120 2.35 5.78 11.73
N PRO A 121 2.21 4.92 12.73
CA PRO A 121 2.06 5.38 14.12
C PRO A 121 3.32 6.02 14.68
N GLU A 122 4.51 5.52 14.36
CA GLU A 122 5.77 6.03 14.89
C GLU A 122 6.08 7.47 14.41
N LEU A 123 5.50 7.87 13.28
CA LEU A 123 5.64 9.21 12.72
C LEU A 123 4.40 10.08 12.95
N SER A 124 3.36 9.52 13.57
CA SER A 124 2.05 10.19 13.76
C SER A 124 1.46 10.70 12.43
N GLU A 125 1.67 9.95 11.34
CA GLU A 125 1.15 10.25 10.02
C GLU A 125 -0.06 9.37 9.71
N THR A 126 -1.16 10.00 9.26
CA THR A 126 -2.36 9.31 8.77
C THR A 126 -2.69 9.85 7.39
N PHE A 127 -2.56 9.02 6.38
CA PHE A 127 -2.95 9.31 5.00
C PHE A 127 -4.34 8.71 4.76
N GLU A 128 -5.22 9.48 4.15
CA GLU A 128 -6.61 9.07 3.95
C GLU A 128 -7.18 9.64 2.65
N ALA A 129 -8.07 8.89 2.03
CA ALA A 129 -8.82 9.33 0.86
C ALA A 129 -10.16 8.58 0.72
N THR A 130 -11.13 9.24 0.12
CA THR A 130 -12.26 8.60 -0.55
C THR A 130 -12.25 8.99 -2.02
N ILE A 131 -12.79 8.13 -2.86
CA ILE A 131 -12.80 8.37 -4.30
C ILE A 131 -13.47 9.70 -4.65
N GLY A 132 -12.79 10.54 -5.44
CA GLY A 132 -13.26 11.84 -5.92
C GLY A 132 -13.17 12.99 -4.91
N THR A 133 -12.53 12.80 -3.74
CA THR A 133 -12.46 13.86 -2.70
C THR A 133 -11.07 14.43 -2.46
N GLY A 134 -10.06 13.90 -3.17
CA GLY A 134 -8.65 14.20 -2.94
C GLY A 134 -8.09 13.46 -1.73
N ALA A 135 -6.76 13.45 -1.61
CA ALA A 135 -6.04 12.81 -0.53
C ALA A 135 -5.63 13.81 0.55
N ARG A 136 -5.53 13.32 1.81
CA ARG A 136 -5.11 14.11 2.95
C ARG A 136 -4.07 13.36 3.79
N MET A 137 -3.16 14.11 4.39
CA MET A 137 -2.29 13.64 5.47
C MET A 137 -2.57 14.48 6.71
N ASN A 138 -2.98 13.83 7.80
CA ASN A 138 -3.36 14.51 9.05
C ASN A 138 -4.37 15.64 8.81
N GLY A 139 -5.39 15.41 7.96
CA GLY A 139 -6.43 16.37 7.60
C GLY A 139 -6.00 17.45 6.57
N LYS A 140 -4.71 17.57 6.24
CA LYS A 140 -4.21 18.52 5.24
C LYS A 140 -4.18 17.88 3.85
N VAL A 141 -4.66 18.60 2.84
CA VAL A 141 -4.61 18.14 1.44
C VAL A 141 -3.15 17.92 1.01
N ILE A 142 -2.90 16.79 0.36
CA ILE A 142 -1.59 16.45 -0.21
C ILE A 142 -1.69 16.31 -1.73
N ARG A 143 -0.55 16.45 -2.42
CA ARG A 143 -0.42 16.28 -3.87
C ARG A 143 0.91 15.63 -4.19
N ALA A 144 0.92 14.81 -5.24
CA ALA A 144 2.15 14.29 -5.83
C ALA A 144 3.03 15.44 -6.34
N SER A 145 4.32 15.19 -6.51
CA SER A 145 5.26 16.18 -7.04
C SER A 145 5.00 16.51 -8.52
N ASP A 146 5.48 17.68 -8.94
CA ASP A 146 5.43 18.14 -10.35
C ASP A 146 6.72 17.79 -11.10
N THR A 147 7.55 16.88 -10.57
CA THR A 147 8.83 16.45 -11.20
C THR A 147 8.55 15.84 -12.57
N ASP A 148 9.25 16.32 -13.59
CA ASP A 148 9.04 15.98 -15.01
C ASP A 148 10.27 15.35 -15.69
N ALA A 149 11.38 15.17 -14.97
CA ALA A 149 12.60 14.54 -15.43
C ALA A 149 13.05 13.42 -14.50
N LEU A 150 13.60 12.33 -15.07
CA LEU A 150 14.17 11.22 -14.27
C LEU A 150 15.51 11.60 -13.63
N GLU A 151 16.28 12.51 -14.23
CA GLU A 151 17.53 12.97 -13.65
C GLU A 151 17.27 13.68 -12.32
N ASP A 152 18.03 13.29 -11.30
CA ASP A 152 17.88 13.76 -9.91
C ASP A 152 16.52 13.46 -9.24
N ALA A 153 15.62 12.71 -9.89
CA ALA A 153 14.38 12.27 -9.26
C ALA A 153 14.64 11.41 -8.03
N SER A 154 13.77 11.53 -7.03
CA SER A 154 13.83 10.79 -5.77
C SER A 154 12.93 9.56 -5.80
N LEU A 155 13.49 8.37 -5.66
CA LEU A 155 12.77 7.10 -5.77
C LEU A 155 12.85 6.27 -4.50
N LEU A 156 11.70 5.73 -4.10
CA LEU A 156 11.61 4.68 -3.09
C LEU A 156 11.68 3.31 -3.77
N ALA A 157 12.91 2.88 -4.08
CA ALA A 157 13.18 1.63 -4.79
C ALA A 157 14.54 1.05 -4.38
N SER A 158 14.81 -0.18 -4.83
CA SER A 158 16.16 -0.73 -4.74
C SER A 158 17.02 -0.19 -5.90
N ALA A 159 18.09 0.54 -5.60
CA ALA A 159 19.02 1.01 -6.61
C ALA A 159 19.53 -0.14 -7.51
N GLY A 160 19.85 -1.30 -6.93
CA GLY A 160 20.31 -2.47 -7.68
C GLY A 160 19.28 -3.02 -8.67
N MET A 161 18.00 -2.79 -8.45
CA MET A 161 16.95 -3.18 -9.39
C MET A 161 16.99 -2.32 -10.66
N LEU A 162 17.26 -1.01 -10.53
CA LEU A 162 17.26 -0.06 -11.66
C LEU A 162 18.65 0.12 -12.30
N GLN A 163 19.73 -0.37 -11.68
CA GLN A 163 21.11 -0.27 -12.19
C GLN A 163 21.62 -1.56 -12.85
N GLY A 164 20.78 -2.57 -13.03
CA GLY A 164 21.16 -3.85 -13.59
C GLY A 164 21.35 -3.83 -15.12
N PRO A 165 22.03 -4.85 -15.68
CA PRO A 165 22.31 -4.94 -17.13
C PRO A 165 21.06 -5.28 -17.96
N GLN A 166 19.94 -5.57 -17.32
CA GLN A 166 18.66 -5.88 -17.98
C GLN A 166 18.02 -4.67 -18.69
N TRP A 167 18.52 -3.46 -18.43
CA TRP A 167 17.96 -2.24 -18.97
C TRP A 167 18.56 -1.91 -20.33
N VAL A 168 17.73 -1.92 -21.38
CA VAL A 168 18.13 -1.52 -22.74
C VAL A 168 18.54 -0.04 -22.77
N THR A 169 17.75 0.80 -22.08
CA THR A 169 18.07 2.21 -21.88
C THR A 169 18.52 2.40 -20.45
N PRO A 170 19.75 2.84 -20.18
CA PRO A 170 20.21 3.10 -18.83
C PRO A 170 19.36 4.15 -18.10
N TRP A 171 19.20 3.97 -16.81
CA TRP A 171 18.56 4.97 -15.96
C TRP A 171 19.57 6.12 -15.71
N PRO A 172 19.11 7.38 -15.73
CA PRO A 172 19.99 8.50 -15.37
C PRO A 172 20.32 8.48 -13.88
N PRO A 173 21.23 9.33 -13.41
CA PRO A 173 21.48 9.54 -11.99
C PRO A 173 20.19 9.93 -11.27
N MET A 174 19.84 9.19 -10.19
CA MET A 174 18.64 9.39 -9.37
C MET A 174 19.00 9.19 -7.91
N ARG A 175 18.17 9.71 -7.02
CA ARG A 175 18.31 9.52 -5.57
C ARG A 175 17.44 8.34 -5.13
N PHE A 176 18.03 7.39 -4.41
CA PHE A 176 17.35 6.19 -3.93
C PHE A 176 17.29 6.13 -2.42
N GLU A 177 16.11 5.85 -1.90
CA GLU A 177 15.91 5.52 -0.50
C GLU A 177 15.15 4.21 -0.36
N LYS A 178 15.29 3.57 0.82
CA LYS A 178 14.56 2.35 1.16
C LYS A 178 13.62 2.59 2.33
N ARG A 179 12.40 2.11 2.18
CA ARG A 179 11.42 1.94 3.26
C ARG A 179 10.88 0.53 3.14
N ASN A 180 10.57 -0.13 4.26
CA ASN A 180 10.10 -1.52 4.22
C ASN A 180 8.61 -1.60 3.81
N ALA A 181 7.78 -0.74 4.38
CA ALA A 181 6.35 -0.70 4.09
C ALA A 181 6.06 -0.19 2.67
N LEU A 182 5.40 -1.00 1.85
CA LEU A 182 5.12 -0.63 0.46
C LEU A 182 3.98 0.38 0.37
N ALA A 183 2.92 0.21 1.17
CA ALA A 183 1.83 1.17 1.25
C ALA A 183 2.35 2.56 1.67
N TYR A 184 3.27 2.61 2.65
CA TYR A 184 3.88 3.87 3.07
C TYR A 184 4.72 4.53 1.96
N ARG A 185 5.44 3.73 1.13
CA ARG A 185 6.14 4.30 -0.04
C ARG A 185 5.18 5.01 -0.99
N MET A 186 4.03 4.40 -1.27
CA MET A 186 3.00 5.00 -2.13
C MET A 186 2.41 6.26 -1.50
N ALA A 187 2.19 6.27 -0.18
CA ALA A 187 1.73 7.46 0.55
C ALA A 187 2.74 8.62 0.51
N LEU A 188 4.04 8.32 0.57
CA LEU A 188 5.09 9.34 0.43
C LEU A 188 5.15 9.93 -0.98
N VAL A 189 4.88 9.15 -2.03
CA VAL A 189 4.71 9.66 -3.40
C VAL A 189 3.46 10.52 -3.49
N ALA A 190 2.35 10.09 -2.88
CA ALA A 190 1.11 10.89 -2.81
C ALA A 190 1.32 12.26 -2.13
N ALA A 191 2.20 12.32 -1.13
CA ALA A 191 2.53 13.57 -0.43
C ALA A 191 3.58 14.43 -1.14
N GLY A 192 4.11 14.01 -2.29
CA GLY A 192 5.16 14.70 -3.01
C GLY A 192 6.53 14.70 -2.30
N ALA A 193 6.68 13.85 -1.28
CA ALA A 193 7.96 13.69 -0.56
C ALA A 193 8.99 12.88 -1.38
N PHE A 194 8.51 12.04 -2.27
CA PHE A 194 9.26 11.30 -3.28
C PHE A 194 8.53 11.34 -4.61
N ASP A 195 9.27 11.20 -5.70
CA ASP A 195 8.74 11.35 -7.04
C ASP A 195 8.18 10.05 -7.60
N ALA A 196 8.71 8.90 -7.17
CA ALA A 196 8.19 7.59 -7.56
C ALA A 196 8.54 6.47 -6.57
N THR A 197 7.74 5.39 -6.63
CA THR A 197 8.11 4.06 -6.13
C THR A 197 7.85 3.02 -7.20
N VAL A 198 8.81 2.07 -7.33
CA VAL A 198 8.80 1.02 -8.35
C VAL A 198 9.02 -0.34 -7.68
N ALA A 199 8.21 -1.32 -8.06
CA ALA A 199 8.40 -2.72 -7.70
C ALA A 199 8.00 -3.60 -8.89
N LEU A 200 8.96 -4.39 -9.41
CA LEU A 200 8.79 -5.17 -10.66
C LEU A 200 8.43 -6.65 -10.40
N THR A 201 8.07 -6.97 -9.17
CA THR A 201 7.57 -8.30 -8.78
C THR A 201 6.12 -8.19 -8.32
N PRO A 202 5.33 -9.27 -8.43
CA PRO A 202 3.95 -9.27 -8.00
C PRO A 202 3.78 -8.77 -6.56
N LYS A 203 2.69 -8.01 -6.34
CA LYS A 203 2.30 -7.44 -5.05
C LYS A 203 0.89 -7.87 -4.73
N TRP A 204 0.64 -8.20 -3.47
CA TRP A 204 -0.69 -8.53 -3.02
C TRP A 204 -1.58 -7.30 -2.95
N ASP A 205 -2.89 -7.49 -3.08
CA ASP A 205 -3.86 -6.40 -2.98
C ASP A 205 -3.72 -5.63 -1.65
N TRP A 206 -3.45 -6.30 -0.54
CA TRP A 206 -3.30 -5.66 0.76
C TRP A 206 -2.07 -4.75 0.87
N ASP A 207 -0.98 -5.02 0.12
CA ASP A 207 0.22 -4.17 0.06
C ASP A 207 -0.05 -2.83 -0.65
N VAL A 208 -1.03 -2.80 -1.58
CA VAL A 208 -1.10 -1.71 -2.56
C VAL A 208 -2.47 -1.03 -2.69
N ALA A 209 -3.57 -1.65 -2.25
CA ALA A 209 -4.91 -1.12 -2.48
C ALA A 209 -5.14 0.25 -1.82
N ALA A 210 -4.73 0.41 -0.56
CA ALA A 210 -4.85 1.69 0.14
C ALA A 210 -3.97 2.77 -0.51
N GLY A 211 -2.71 2.42 -0.81
CA GLY A 211 -1.77 3.32 -1.48
C GLY A 211 -2.24 3.75 -2.86
N ALA A 212 -2.88 2.85 -3.61
CA ALA A 212 -3.38 3.15 -4.95
C ALA A 212 -4.47 4.25 -4.95
N LEU A 213 -5.43 4.16 -4.02
CA LEU A 213 -6.45 5.21 -3.91
C LEU A 213 -5.82 6.53 -3.47
N ILE A 214 -5.06 6.53 -2.39
CA ILE A 214 -4.45 7.75 -1.82
C ILE A 214 -3.55 8.44 -2.86
N ALA A 215 -2.74 7.67 -3.59
CA ALA A 215 -1.85 8.22 -4.62
C ALA A 215 -2.65 8.80 -5.80
N ARG A 216 -3.66 8.10 -6.30
CA ARG A 216 -4.52 8.59 -7.39
C ARG A 216 -5.28 9.85 -6.99
N GLU A 217 -5.83 9.90 -5.80
CA GLU A 217 -6.55 11.07 -5.25
C GLU A 217 -5.61 12.27 -4.99
N ALA A 218 -4.31 12.03 -4.82
CA ALA A 218 -3.27 13.06 -4.75
C ALA A 218 -2.75 13.50 -6.14
N GLY A 219 -3.22 12.88 -7.23
CA GLY A 219 -2.81 13.19 -8.59
C GLY A 219 -1.63 12.36 -9.12
N ALA A 220 -1.09 11.41 -8.36
CA ALA A 220 -0.10 10.46 -8.87
C ALA A 220 -0.74 9.44 -9.83
N ILE A 221 0.06 8.84 -10.70
CA ILE A 221 -0.37 7.74 -11.57
C ILE A 221 0.11 6.43 -10.98
N VAL A 222 -0.79 5.43 -10.95
CA VAL A 222 -0.53 4.09 -10.42
C VAL A 222 -0.95 3.05 -11.44
N THR A 223 0.01 2.26 -11.96
CA THR A 223 -0.21 1.18 -12.93
C THR A 223 0.73 0.00 -12.66
N ASP A 224 0.58 -1.08 -13.44
CA ASP A 224 1.65 -2.06 -13.59
C ASP A 224 2.82 -1.48 -14.44
N HIS A 225 3.90 -2.25 -14.60
CA HIS A 225 5.10 -1.83 -15.35
C HIS A 225 4.90 -1.72 -16.88
N LEU A 226 3.74 -2.13 -17.37
CA LEU A 226 3.32 -2.01 -18.79
C LEU A 226 2.26 -0.91 -18.98
N GLY A 227 1.91 -0.19 -17.92
CA GLY A 227 0.88 0.86 -17.97
C GLY A 227 -0.55 0.35 -17.83
N GLY A 228 -0.73 -0.93 -17.44
CA GLY A 228 -2.05 -1.53 -17.23
C GLY A 228 -2.68 -1.08 -15.92
N ASP A 229 -4.00 -0.80 -15.95
CA ASP A 229 -4.77 -0.50 -14.75
C ASP A 229 -4.98 -1.73 -13.88
N TRP A 230 -5.10 -1.51 -12.57
CA TRP A 230 -5.36 -2.54 -11.59
C TRP A 230 -6.85 -2.77 -11.35
N ARG A 231 -7.20 -4.05 -11.18
CA ARG A 231 -8.47 -4.49 -10.63
C ARG A 231 -8.20 -5.32 -9.37
N PHE A 232 -8.79 -4.90 -8.28
CA PHE A 232 -8.68 -5.55 -6.97
C PHE A 232 -9.74 -6.63 -6.77
N ASN A 233 -9.60 -7.42 -5.71
CA ASN A 233 -10.55 -8.48 -5.34
C ASN A 233 -10.76 -9.52 -6.46
N ARG A 234 -9.70 -9.85 -7.20
CA ARG A 234 -9.71 -10.96 -8.17
C ARG A 234 -9.56 -12.31 -7.47
N PRO A 235 -9.87 -13.45 -8.12
CA PRO A 235 -9.56 -14.79 -7.56
C PRO A 235 -8.10 -14.92 -7.11
N ASP A 236 -7.15 -14.47 -7.92
CA ASP A 236 -5.77 -14.21 -7.52
C ASP A 236 -5.63 -12.72 -7.15
N PRO A 237 -5.51 -12.38 -5.87
CA PRO A 237 -5.49 -11.00 -5.41
C PRO A 237 -4.07 -10.40 -5.49
N ARG A 238 -3.40 -10.57 -6.63
CA ARG A 238 -2.08 -9.99 -6.88
C ARG A 238 -2.10 -9.05 -8.09
N GLN A 239 -1.33 -7.99 -8.00
CA GLN A 239 -0.99 -7.11 -9.11
C GLN A 239 0.40 -7.51 -9.62
N ASP A 240 0.63 -7.54 -10.94
CA ASP A 240 1.86 -8.06 -11.54
C ASP A 240 3.12 -7.28 -11.11
N SER A 241 2.97 -5.99 -10.87
CA SER A 241 4.04 -5.06 -10.49
C SER A 241 3.45 -3.72 -10.05
N LEU A 242 4.29 -2.79 -9.63
CA LEU A 242 3.90 -1.44 -9.21
C LEU A 242 4.79 -0.39 -9.84
N ILE A 243 4.18 0.58 -10.52
CA ILE A 243 4.71 1.90 -10.79
C ILE A 243 3.75 2.92 -10.18
N CYS A 244 4.20 3.67 -9.18
CA CYS A 244 3.47 4.79 -8.60
C CYS A 244 4.39 6.01 -8.68
N SER A 245 3.97 7.07 -9.37
CA SER A 245 4.86 8.21 -9.65
C SER A 245 4.12 9.52 -9.90
N ALA A 246 4.87 10.62 -9.83
CA ALA A 246 4.46 11.91 -10.37
C ALA A 246 3.95 11.76 -11.83
N PRO A 247 2.91 12.52 -12.23
CA PRO A 247 2.26 12.32 -13.53
C PRO A 247 3.21 12.43 -14.72
N ALA A 248 4.10 13.42 -14.72
CA ALA A 248 5.02 13.65 -15.83
C ALA A 248 6.17 12.63 -15.90
N LEU A 249 6.54 12.01 -14.75
CA LEU A 249 7.54 10.93 -14.72
C LEU A 249 6.99 9.59 -15.21
N HIS A 250 5.69 9.36 -15.08
CA HIS A 250 5.09 8.05 -15.35
C HIS A 250 5.41 7.51 -16.74
N PRO A 251 5.18 8.26 -17.84
CA PRO A 251 5.52 7.79 -19.18
C PRO A 251 7.02 7.53 -19.36
N LEU A 252 7.89 8.31 -18.73
CA LEU A 252 9.34 8.13 -18.80
C LEU A 252 9.81 6.85 -18.09
N ILE A 253 9.11 6.45 -17.03
CA ILE A 253 9.35 5.18 -16.34
C ILE A 253 8.85 4.03 -17.21
N LEU A 254 7.63 4.12 -17.76
CA LEU A 254 7.04 3.09 -18.61
C LEU A 254 7.85 2.82 -19.88
N GLU A 255 8.43 3.85 -20.50
CA GLU A 255 9.33 3.69 -21.66
C GLU A 255 10.49 2.71 -21.37
N ARG A 256 10.98 2.70 -20.12
CA ARG A 256 12.05 1.82 -19.69
C ARG A 256 11.55 0.45 -19.22
N THR A 257 10.47 0.43 -18.46
CA THR A 257 9.96 -0.82 -17.88
C THR A 257 9.17 -1.66 -18.87
N GLY A 258 8.62 -1.06 -19.92
CA GLY A 258 7.80 -1.76 -20.93
C GLY A 258 8.51 -2.87 -21.72
N ALA A 259 9.85 -2.90 -21.69
CA ALA A 259 10.64 -3.99 -22.27
C ALA A 259 10.75 -5.23 -21.35
N ILE A 260 10.33 -5.14 -20.09
CA ILE A 260 10.40 -6.25 -19.13
C ILE A 260 9.14 -7.11 -19.30
N PRO A 261 9.29 -8.43 -19.52
CA PRO A 261 8.13 -9.31 -19.62
C PRO A 261 7.42 -9.43 -18.26
N ARG A 262 6.13 -9.71 -18.27
CA ARG A 262 5.40 -10.06 -17.05
C ARG A 262 6.01 -11.30 -16.41
N ALA A 263 6.08 -11.31 -15.08
CA ALA A 263 6.47 -12.52 -14.36
C ALA A 263 5.45 -13.62 -14.65
N SER A 264 5.93 -14.79 -15.10
CA SER A 264 5.13 -15.98 -15.40
C SER A 264 4.60 -16.65 -14.14
#